data_8f3b0b4a8640ffdf63712addc7184eb1
#
_entry.id   8f3b0b4a8640ffdf63712addc7184eb1
#
_cell.length_a   1.000
_cell.length_b   1.000
_cell.length_c   1.000
_cell.angle_alpha   90.00
_cell.angle_beta   90.00
_cell.angle_gamma   90.00
#
_symmetry.space_group_name_H-M   'P 1'
#
loop_
_entity.id
_entity.type
_entity.pdbx_description
1 polymer ?
#
loop_
_entity_poly.entity_id
_entity_poly.type
_entity_poly.pdbx_seq_one_letter_code
_entity_poly.pdbx_strand_id
1 'polypeptide(L)'
;MEKCINEYFLFGSEFKSREEFENYNISIGKSIYEVIRVSDGIPIFLMEHLSRLENSAKIMKYDLCIKMEKIISGIVELINLNNVLEGNIKLVINYNSNEDLGEDNNNLNERFLAYFVPHVYPSKLQYAEGVKTITYHGERANPNAKVINNDFREKVNQKIVNMCAYEAILVGHGGFITEGSKSNIFMVIGSIVVTSKVENVLPGITRQFIIKTCEKLNIVVEQRNIHENDIESLTGLFISGTSPKVLPIKNVDQFSFNSSKNPIIKAIMLGFEEELQEDKQKIVKFLYNRSINK
;
A
#
# COMPACT_ATOMS: atom_id res chain seq x y z
N MET A 1 -4.52 -9.65 15.53
CA MET A 1 -4.64 -8.33 16.16
C MET A 1 -3.63 -7.36 15.54
N GLU A 2 -4.01 -6.12 15.32
CA GLU A 2 -3.11 -5.03 14.92
C GLU A 2 -2.13 -4.76 16.08
N LYS A 3 -0.86 -4.47 15.76
CA LYS A 3 0.18 -4.23 16.78
C LYS A 3 0.86 -2.89 16.52
N CYS A 4 0.93 -2.06 17.54
CA CYS A 4 1.84 -0.92 17.62
C CYS A 4 3.21 -1.43 18.07
N ILE A 5 4.28 -1.16 17.32
CA ILE A 5 5.63 -1.69 17.63
C ILE A 5 6.54 -0.69 18.34
N ASN A 6 6.24 0.62 18.24
CA ASN A 6 7.03 1.66 18.85
C ASN A 6 6.39 2.17 20.15
N GLU A 7 7.11 2.98 20.90
CA GLU A 7 6.73 3.44 22.24
C GLU A 7 5.47 4.31 22.23
N TYR A 8 5.31 5.14 21.20
CA TYR A 8 4.17 6.05 21.09
C TYR A 8 3.34 5.81 19.83
N PHE A 9 2.03 6.04 19.96
CA PHE A 9 1.08 6.15 18.85
C PHE A 9 0.26 7.42 18.98
N LEU A 10 -0.38 7.84 17.89
CA LEU A 10 -1.24 9.02 17.86
C LEU A 10 -2.70 8.57 17.82
N PHE A 11 -3.52 9.09 18.74
CA PHE A 11 -4.97 8.96 18.76
C PHE A 11 -5.62 10.34 18.73
N GLY A 12 -6.38 10.62 17.67
CA GLY A 12 -6.89 11.97 17.43
C GLY A 12 -5.76 12.99 17.30
N SER A 13 -5.54 13.80 18.32
CA SER A 13 -4.44 14.77 18.41
C SER A 13 -3.49 14.51 19.59
N GLU A 14 -3.63 13.40 20.31
CA GLU A 14 -2.87 13.07 21.50
C GLU A 14 -1.92 11.90 21.25
N PHE A 15 -0.68 12.03 21.70
CA PHE A 15 0.27 10.91 21.74
C PHE A 15 0.04 10.07 22.99
N LYS A 16 -0.09 8.76 22.79
CA LYS A 16 -0.36 7.78 23.83
C LYS A 16 0.76 6.76 23.89
N SER A 17 0.97 6.15 25.07
CA SER A 17 1.89 5.05 25.25
C SER A 17 1.39 3.79 24.55
N ARG A 18 2.30 3.00 23.97
CA ARG A 18 2.00 1.68 23.38
C ARG A 18 1.23 0.76 24.31
N GLU A 19 1.45 0.86 25.61
CA GLU A 19 0.76 0.05 26.63
C GLU A 19 -0.75 0.27 26.63
N GLU A 20 -1.20 1.47 26.21
CA GLU A 20 -2.61 1.81 26.07
C GLU A 20 -3.22 1.35 24.75
N PHE A 21 -2.41 0.86 23.79
CA PHE A 21 -2.88 0.64 22.40
C PHE A 21 -4.06 -0.34 22.31
N GLU A 22 -4.10 -1.38 23.15
CA GLU A 22 -5.17 -2.37 23.17
C GLU A 22 -6.52 -1.78 23.60
N ASN A 23 -6.54 -0.63 24.29
CA ASN A 23 -7.76 0.09 24.69
C ASN A 23 -8.45 0.77 23.49
N TYR A 24 -7.72 0.93 22.36
CA TYR A 24 -8.22 1.61 21.16
C TYR A 24 -8.60 0.60 20.09
N ASN A 25 -9.74 -0.07 20.29
CA ASN A 25 -10.23 -1.09 19.36
C ASN A 25 -10.74 -0.46 18.06
N ILE A 26 -10.10 -0.83 16.94
CA ILE A 26 -10.46 -0.41 15.57
C ILE A 26 -11.11 -1.54 14.77
N SER A 27 -11.45 -2.66 15.41
CA SER A 27 -12.11 -3.81 14.76
C SER A 27 -13.62 -3.64 14.67
N ILE A 28 -14.19 -2.70 15.43
CA ILE A 28 -15.63 -2.38 15.40
C ILE A 28 -15.85 -1.25 14.38
N GLY A 29 -16.90 -1.36 13.56
CA GLY A 29 -17.21 -0.41 12.51
C GLY A 29 -16.40 -0.61 11.22
N LYS A 30 -16.41 0.39 10.37
CA LYS A 30 -15.72 0.36 9.08
C LYS A 30 -14.48 1.26 9.13
N SER A 31 -13.38 0.80 8.57
CA SER A 31 -12.13 1.53 8.59
C SER A 31 -11.53 1.68 7.20
N ILE A 32 -11.13 2.90 6.88
CA ILE A 32 -10.20 3.19 5.80
C ILE A 32 -8.79 3.36 6.38
N TYR A 33 -7.77 3.06 5.61
CA TYR A 33 -6.41 3.11 6.12
C TYR A 33 -5.38 3.46 5.04
N GLU A 34 -4.24 3.96 5.48
CA GLU A 34 -3.03 4.11 4.69
C GLU A 34 -1.84 3.42 5.37
N VAL A 35 -0.86 3.04 4.56
CA VAL A 35 0.44 2.60 5.06
C VAL A 35 1.50 3.41 4.33
N ILE A 36 2.23 4.23 5.07
CA ILE A 36 3.25 5.14 4.57
C ILE A 36 4.62 4.62 5.00
N ARG A 37 5.51 4.43 4.06
CA ARG A 37 6.90 4.10 4.36
C ARG A 37 7.60 5.34 4.91
N VAL A 38 8.35 5.15 5.99
CA VAL A 38 9.34 6.11 6.49
C VAL A 38 10.72 5.61 6.07
N SER A 39 11.52 6.48 5.46
CA SER A 39 12.90 6.18 5.08
C SER A 39 13.77 7.41 5.35
N ASP A 40 14.86 7.22 6.08
CA ASP A 40 15.71 8.30 6.61
C ASP A 40 14.91 9.30 7.48
N GLY A 41 13.90 8.83 8.22
CA GLY A 41 13.00 9.68 9.01
C GLY A 41 11.97 10.49 8.19
N ILE A 42 11.89 10.26 6.87
CA ILE A 42 11.03 11.01 5.95
C ILE A 42 9.87 10.12 5.51
N PRO A 43 8.60 10.56 5.67
CA PRO A 43 7.43 9.82 5.16
C PRO A 43 7.34 9.94 3.63
N ILE A 44 7.48 8.83 2.92
CA ILE A 44 7.56 8.76 1.45
C ILE A 44 6.18 8.90 0.83
N PHE A 45 6.06 9.73 -0.22
CA PHE A 45 4.82 10.01 -0.95
C PHE A 45 3.67 10.43 -0.04
N LEU A 46 4.00 11.21 1.00
CA LEU A 46 3.04 11.60 2.04
C LEU A 46 1.78 12.23 1.45
N MET A 47 1.93 13.17 0.53
CA MET A 47 0.79 13.93 -0.02
C MET A 47 -0.13 13.04 -0.85
N GLU A 48 0.43 12.13 -1.63
CA GLU A 48 -0.31 11.18 -2.45
C GLU A 48 -1.06 10.16 -1.57
N HIS A 49 -0.44 9.70 -0.48
CA HIS A 49 -1.12 8.84 0.50
C HIS A 49 -2.31 9.56 1.16
N LEU A 50 -2.14 10.81 1.55
CA LEU A 50 -3.22 11.60 2.15
C LEU A 50 -4.35 11.89 1.15
N SER A 51 -4.01 12.21 -0.10
CA SER A 51 -5.00 12.38 -1.17
C SER A 51 -5.80 11.09 -1.41
N ARG A 52 -5.15 9.91 -1.38
CA ARG A 52 -5.85 8.63 -1.52
C ARG A 52 -6.72 8.30 -0.29
N LEU A 53 -6.29 8.69 0.91
CA LEU A 53 -7.09 8.56 2.13
C LEU A 53 -8.41 9.35 1.99
N GLU A 54 -8.33 10.62 1.55
CA GLU A 54 -9.51 11.45 1.25
C GLU A 54 -10.41 10.83 0.19
N ASN A 55 -9.81 10.31 -0.89
CA ASN A 55 -10.58 9.66 -1.94
C ASN A 55 -11.27 8.39 -1.44
N SER A 56 -10.60 7.60 -0.59
CA SER A 56 -11.21 6.42 0.05
C SER A 56 -12.40 6.79 0.94
N ALA A 57 -12.30 7.89 1.70
CA ALA A 57 -13.41 8.42 2.48
C ALA A 57 -14.61 8.79 1.59
N LYS A 58 -14.36 9.54 0.50
CA LYS A 58 -15.40 9.92 -0.47
C LYS A 58 -16.11 8.71 -1.10
N ILE A 59 -15.35 7.69 -1.54
CA ILE A 59 -15.91 6.45 -2.11
C ILE A 59 -16.80 5.74 -1.09
N MET A 60 -16.37 5.71 0.18
CA MET A 60 -17.12 5.08 1.26
C MET A 60 -18.25 5.96 1.80
N LYS A 61 -18.40 7.20 1.26
CA LYS A 61 -19.37 8.22 1.70
C LYS A 61 -19.19 8.60 3.18
N TYR A 62 -17.94 8.75 3.60
CA TYR A 62 -17.58 9.22 4.93
C TYR A 62 -17.05 10.65 4.86
N ASP A 63 -17.48 11.48 5.78
CA ASP A 63 -16.91 12.80 5.98
C ASP A 63 -15.60 12.67 6.76
N LEU A 64 -14.57 13.34 6.27
CA LEU A 64 -13.27 13.39 6.93
C LEU A 64 -13.23 14.66 7.80
N CYS A 65 -13.43 14.50 9.11
CA CYS A 65 -13.48 15.63 10.04
C CYS A 65 -12.09 16.13 10.45
N ILE A 66 -11.10 15.22 10.49
CA ILE A 66 -9.72 15.60 10.83
C ILE A 66 -9.07 16.39 9.69
N LYS A 67 -8.47 17.54 10.02
CA LYS A 67 -7.77 18.37 9.04
C LYS A 67 -6.44 17.73 8.60
N MET A 68 -6.13 17.77 7.30
CA MET A 68 -4.90 17.22 6.75
C MET A 68 -3.64 17.78 7.40
N GLU A 69 -3.64 19.08 7.76
CA GLU A 69 -2.53 19.71 8.43
C GLU A 69 -2.23 19.07 9.80
N LYS A 70 -3.26 18.62 10.52
CA LYS A 70 -3.10 17.92 11.80
C LYS A 70 -2.54 16.52 11.58
N ILE A 71 -3.00 15.82 10.55
CA ILE A 71 -2.45 14.50 10.19
C ILE A 71 -0.96 14.63 9.87
N ILE A 72 -0.59 15.58 8.99
CA ILE A 72 0.82 15.81 8.61
C ILE A 72 1.69 16.12 9.83
N SER A 73 1.25 17.06 10.67
CA SER A 73 2.00 17.43 11.88
C SER A 73 2.15 16.25 12.83
N GLY A 74 1.07 15.49 13.03
CA GLY A 74 1.07 14.30 13.90
C GLY A 74 1.99 13.21 13.40
N ILE A 75 2.03 12.94 12.07
CA ILE A 75 2.94 11.95 11.47
C ILE A 75 4.40 12.35 11.72
N VAL A 76 4.76 13.62 11.44
CA VAL A 76 6.13 14.11 11.60
C VAL A 76 6.56 14.03 13.07
N GLU A 77 5.70 14.45 13.97
CA GLU A 77 5.98 14.41 15.41
C GLU A 77 6.08 12.96 15.92
N LEU A 78 5.21 12.06 15.42
CA LEU A 78 5.26 10.62 15.77
C LEU A 78 6.57 9.95 15.32
N ILE A 79 7.08 10.31 14.13
CA ILE A 79 8.39 9.86 13.64
C ILE A 79 9.50 10.33 14.60
N ASN A 80 9.48 11.61 14.97
CA ASN A 80 10.48 12.22 15.85
C ASN A 80 10.44 11.62 17.25
N LEU A 81 9.26 11.52 17.88
CA LEU A 81 9.08 10.95 19.21
C LEU A 81 9.59 9.51 19.32
N ASN A 82 9.38 8.73 18.28
CA ASN A 82 9.84 7.33 18.24
C ASN A 82 11.26 7.16 17.67
N ASN A 83 11.94 8.22 17.24
CA ASN A 83 13.26 8.19 16.62
C ASN A 83 13.36 7.18 15.45
N VAL A 84 12.33 7.09 14.61
CA VAL A 84 12.26 6.08 13.53
C VAL A 84 12.91 6.62 12.28
N LEU A 85 13.97 5.94 11.81
CA LEU A 85 14.59 6.21 10.51
C LEU A 85 13.99 5.34 9.39
N GLU A 86 13.69 4.07 9.68
CA GLU A 86 13.09 3.13 8.73
C GLU A 86 11.88 2.44 9.36
N GLY A 87 10.74 2.46 8.67
CA GLY A 87 9.51 1.86 9.19
C GLY A 87 8.29 2.06 8.30
N ASN A 88 7.16 1.53 8.75
CA ASN A 88 5.86 1.80 8.13
C ASN A 88 4.91 2.37 9.18
N ILE A 89 4.38 3.57 8.92
CA ILE A 89 3.29 4.13 9.69
C ILE A 89 1.97 3.68 9.05
N LYS A 90 1.08 3.15 9.87
CA LYS A 90 -0.31 2.91 9.49
C LYS A 90 -1.18 4.04 10.02
N LEU A 91 -1.92 4.68 9.13
CA LEU A 91 -2.99 5.61 9.44
C LEU A 91 -4.30 4.84 9.35
N VAL A 92 -5.17 4.98 10.32
CA VAL A 92 -6.52 4.40 10.31
C VAL A 92 -7.52 5.48 10.65
N ILE A 93 -8.55 5.60 9.83
CA ILE A 93 -9.76 6.33 10.17
C ILE A 93 -10.86 5.31 10.32
N ASN A 94 -11.36 5.19 11.52
CA ASN A 94 -12.39 4.26 11.88
C ASN A 94 -13.69 5.02 12.13
N TYR A 95 -14.75 4.54 11.50
CA TYR A 95 -16.10 5.08 11.61
C TYR A 95 -16.98 4.06 12.32
N ASN A 96 -17.45 4.43 13.51
CA ASN A 96 -18.42 3.66 14.27
C ASN A 96 -19.74 4.41 14.29
N SER A 97 -20.86 3.71 14.05
CA SER A 97 -22.16 4.25 14.44
C SER A 97 -22.35 4.09 15.96
N ASN A 98 -23.18 4.92 16.56
CA ASN A 98 -23.55 4.74 17.97
C ASN A 98 -24.32 3.42 18.19
N GLU A 99 -24.99 2.89 17.15
CA GLU A 99 -25.59 1.54 17.16
C GLU A 99 -24.52 0.45 17.36
N ASP A 100 -23.33 0.59 16.77
CA ASP A 100 -22.20 -0.33 16.97
C ASP A 100 -21.66 -0.28 18.41
N LEU A 101 -21.95 0.80 19.15
CA LEU A 101 -21.56 1.01 20.55
C LEU A 101 -22.71 0.79 21.53
N GLY A 102 -23.93 0.47 21.06
CA GLY A 102 -25.12 0.28 21.89
C GLY A 102 -25.78 1.60 22.34
N GLU A 103 -25.54 2.70 21.65
CA GLU A 103 -26.13 4.01 21.93
C GLU A 103 -27.13 4.42 20.83
N ASP A 104 -28.29 5.00 21.23
CA ASP A 104 -29.43 5.29 20.35
C ASP A 104 -29.25 6.49 19.38
N ASN A 105 -28.06 7.06 19.23
CA ASN A 105 -27.83 8.21 18.35
C ASN A 105 -27.06 7.82 17.07
N ASN A 106 -27.66 8.02 15.90
CA ASN A 106 -27.13 7.73 14.55
C ASN A 106 -25.96 8.64 14.08
N ASN A 107 -25.12 9.15 14.98
CA ASN A 107 -23.94 9.93 14.61
C ASN A 107 -22.73 9.02 14.43
N LEU A 108 -22.13 9.06 13.23
CA LEU A 108 -20.85 8.42 12.97
C LEU A 108 -19.74 9.15 13.74
N ASN A 109 -19.08 8.45 14.66
CA ASN A 109 -17.91 8.96 15.37
C ASN A 109 -16.63 8.59 14.61
N GLU A 110 -15.93 9.59 14.10
CA GLU A 110 -14.62 9.42 13.48
C GLU A 110 -13.55 9.25 14.56
N ARG A 111 -12.73 8.21 14.42
CA ARG A 111 -11.53 7.99 15.24
C ARG A 111 -10.31 7.92 14.33
N PHE A 112 -9.34 8.77 14.58
CA PHE A 112 -8.07 8.74 13.87
C PHE A 112 -6.97 8.11 14.72
N LEU A 113 -6.24 7.14 14.12
CA LEU A 113 -5.05 6.54 14.71
C LEU A 113 -3.90 6.60 13.72
N ALA A 114 -2.69 6.86 14.24
CA ALA A 114 -1.45 6.68 13.50
C ALA A 114 -0.43 5.96 14.37
N TYR A 115 0.16 4.87 13.86
CA TYR A 115 1.10 4.04 14.62
C TYR A 115 2.02 3.26 13.70
N PHE A 116 3.19 2.90 14.21
CA PHE A 116 4.13 2.04 13.49
C PHE A 116 3.70 0.57 13.57
N VAL A 117 3.71 -0.08 12.41
CA VAL A 117 3.33 -1.50 12.26
C VAL A 117 4.51 -2.39 11.96
N PRO A 118 4.46 -3.68 12.34
CA PRO A 118 5.44 -4.66 11.89
C PRO A 118 5.54 -4.65 10.37
N HIS A 119 6.75 -4.66 9.85
CA HIS A 119 7.00 -4.67 8.42
C HIS A 119 8.16 -5.61 8.09
N VAL A 120 8.09 -6.21 6.91
CA VAL A 120 9.18 -6.99 6.35
C VAL A 120 9.42 -6.45 4.95
N TYR A 121 10.61 -5.88 4.74
CA TYR A 121 11.02 -5.47 3.40
C TYR A 121 11.68 -6.66 2.69
N PRO A 122 11.52 -6.77 1.36
CA PRO A 122 12.21 -7.78 0.60
C PRO A 122 13.73 -7.69 0.80
N SER A 123 14.37 -8.84 0.92
CA SER A 123 15.83 -8.93 1.00
C SER A 123 16.49 -8.61 -0.34
N LYS A 124 17.78 -8.28 -0.32
CA LYS A 124 18.58 -8.11 -1.55
C LYS A 124 18.50 -9.32 -2.46
N LEU A 125 18.45 -10.53 -1.88
CA LEU A 125 18.33 -11.78 -2.62
C LEU A 125 16.98 -11.89 -3.34
N GLN A 126 15.89 -11.49 -2.67
CA GLN A 126 14.55 -11.49 -3.27
C GLN A 126 14.44 -10.49 -4.45
N TYR A 127 15.11 -9.34 -4.38
CA TYR A 127 15.20 -8.43 -5.53
C TYR A 127 16.08 -9.01 -6.66
N ALA A 128 17.16 -9.71 -6.32
CA ALA A 128 18.10 -10.28 -7.29
C ALA A 128 17.56 -11.52 -8.02
N GLU A 129 16.78 -12.33 -7.33
CA GLU A 129 16.23 -13.59 -7.87
C GLU A 129 14.76 -13.50 -8.26
N GLY A 130 14.03 -12.60 -7.66
CA GLY A 130 12.57 -12.55 -7.71
C GLY A 130 11.91 -13.45 -6.67
N VAL A 131 10.59 -13.27 -6.47
CA VAL A 131 9.80 -13.99 -5.49
C VAL A 131 8.82 -14.97 -6.12
N LYS A 132 8.43 -16.01 -5.36
CA LYS A 132 7.38 -16.95 -5.74
C LYS A 132 6.02 -16.34 -5.42
N THR A 133 5.11 -16.37 -6.37
CA THR A 133 3.69 -16.02 -6.20
C THR A 133 2.79 -17.17 -6.59
N ILE A 134 1.53 -17.09 -6.20
CA ILE A 134 0.47 -18.05 -6.55
C ILE A 134 -0.73 -17.28 -7.07
N THR A 135 -1.58 -17.92 -7.84
CA THR A 135 -2.90 -17.36 -8.18
C THR A 135 -3.92 -17.63 -7.06
N TYR A 136 -4.84 -16.70 -6.90
CA TYR A 136 -5.97 -16.83 -5.98
C TYR A 136 -7.23 -16.26 -6.64
N HIS A 137 -8.23 -17.09 -6.88
CA HIS A 137 -9.51 -16.66 -7.45
C HIS A 137 -10.34 -15.95 -6.39
N GLY A 138 -10.49 -14.64 -6.56
CA GLY A 138 -11.24 -13.76 -5.67
C GLY A 138 -10.98 -12.29 -5.95
N GLU A 139 -11.94 -11.47 -5.62
CA GLU A 139 -11.93 -10.02 -5.85
C GLU A 139 -12.18 -9.25 -4.57
N ARG A 140 -11.70 -8.01 -4.53
CA ARG A 140 -12.02 -7.07 -3.45
C ARG A 140 -13.35 -6.40 -3.73
N ALA A 141 -14.21 -6.31 -2.72
CA ALA A 141 -15.55 -5.71 -2.86
C ALA A 141 -15.50 -4.24 -3.29
N ASN A 142 -14.51 -3.47 -2.80
CA ASN A 142 -14.31 -2.06 -3.14
C ASN A 142 -12.85 -1.88 -3.56
N PRO A 143 -12.46 -2.24 -4.79
CA PRO A 143 -11.07 -2.23 -5.20
C PRO A 143 -10.43 -0.84 -5.13
N ASN A 144 -11.17 0.21 -5.44
CA ASN A 144 -10.66 1.58 -5.46
C ASN A 144 -10.55 2.26 -4.09
N ALA A 145 -11.12 1.67 -3.04
CA ALA A 145 -11.01 2.17 -1.66
C ALA A 145 -10.07 1.29 -0.82
N LYS A 146 -9.21 1.93 -0.03
CA LYS A 146 -8.30 1.21 0.87
C LYS A 146 -8.97 0.92 2.20
N VAL A 147 -9.80 -0.13 2.20
CA VAL A 147 -10.65 -0.56 3.33
C VAL A 147 -10.04 -1.79 4.01
N ILE A 148 -10.18 -1.88 5.33
CA ILE A 148 -9.81 -3.08 6.09
C ILE A 148 -10.87 -4.16 5.83
N ASN A 149 -10.43 -5.31 5.28
CA ASN A 149 -11.24 -6.52 5.11
C ASN A 149 -10.43 -7.71 5.65
N ASN A 150 -10.69 -8.06 6.89
CA ASN A 150 -9.90 -9.08 7.58
C ASN A 150 -10.19 -10.49 7.06
N ASP A 151 -11.45 -10.82 6.80
CA ASP A 151 -11.87 -12.18 6.39
C ASP A 151 -11.26 -12.59 5.04
N PHE A 152 -11.33 -11.69 4.06
CA PHE A 152 -10.72 -11.94 2.76
C PHE A 152 -9.20 -12.10 2.87
N ARG A 153 -8.55 -11.19 3.63
CA ARG A 153 -7.11 -11.22 3.86
C ARG A 153 -6.65 -12.49 4.56
N GLU A 154 -7.40 -12.96 5.54
CA GLU A 154 -7.05 -14.16 6.29
C GLU A 154 -7.05 -15.40 5.39
N LYS A 155 -8.10 -15.58 4.58
CA LYS A 155 -8.20 -16.67 3.60
C LYS A 155 -7.06 -16.65 2.60
N VAL A 156 -6.73 -15.48 2.04
CA VAL A 156 -5.62 -15.34 1.08
C VAL A 156 -4.28 -15.62 1.76
N ASN A 157 -4.04 -15.07 2.95
CA ASN A 157 -2.80 -15.28 3.70
C ASN A 157 -2.59 -16.75 4.05
N GLN A 158 -3.65 -17.47 4.42
CA GLN A 158 -3.56 -18.91 4.70
C GLN A 158 -3.09 -19.70 3.48
N LYS A 159 -3.61 -19.39 2.29
CA LYS A 159 -3.13 -20.01 1.05
C LYS A 159 -1.68 -19.66 0.73
N ILE A 160 -1.27 -18.40 0.91
CA ILE A 160 0.12 -17.95 0.72
C ILE A 160 1.07 -18.76 1.60
N VAL A 161 0.75 -18.91 2.90
CA VAL A 161 1.56 -19.68 3.86
C VAL A 161 1.64 -21.15 3.46
N ASN A 162 0.50 -21.78 3.16
CA ASN A 162 0.44 -23.20 2.78
C ASN A 162 1.25 -23.51 1.52
N MET A 163 1.35 -22.56 0.59
CA MET A 163 2.09 -22.71 -0.66
C MET A 163 3.53 -22.19 -0.59
N CYS A 164 3.97 -21.73 0.57
CA CYS A 164 5.28 -21.10 0.78
C CYS A 164 5.55 -20.00 -0.28
N ALA A 165 4.53 -19.19 -0.58
CA ALA A 165 4.61 -18.07 -1.52
C ALA A 165 4.87 -16.75 -0.79
N TYR A 166 5.39 -15.76 -1.52
CA TYR A 166 5.55 -14.40 -1.01
C TYR A 166 4.22 -13.65 -1.01
N GLU A 167 3.44 -13.82 -2.08
CA GLU A 167 2.16 -13.16 -2.27
C GLU A 167 1.25 -13.94 -3.21
N ALA A 168 -0.05 -13.62 -3.19
CA ALA A 168 -1.03 -14.13 -4.13
C ALA A 168 -1.41 -13.06 -5.16
N ILE A 169 -1.47 -13.46 -6.43
CA ILE A 169 -2.03 -12.70 -7.55
C ILE A 169 -3.53 -13.00 -7.58
N LEU A 170 -4.35 -11.97 -7.47
CA LEU A 170 -5.80 -12.10 -7.50
C LEU A 170 -6.29 -12.23 -8.94
N VAL A 171 -7.14 -13.23 -9.15
CA VAL A 171 -7.84 -13.47 -10.41
C VAL A 171 -9.32 -13.25 -10.17
N GLY A 172 -9.86 -12.26 -10.84
CA GLY A 172 -11.26 -11.88 -10.72
C GLY A 172 -12.19 -12.66 -11.63
N HIS A 173 -13.43 -12.21 -11.71
CA HIS A 173 -14.43 -12.80 -12.58
C HIS A 173 -13.97 -12.86 -14.03
N GLY A 174 -14.26 -13.98 -14.70
CA GLY A 174 -13.86 -14.21 -16.07
C GLY A 174 -12.38 -14.55 -16.28
N GLY A 175 -11.64 -14.88 -15.20
CA GLY A 175 -10.24 -15.32 -15.28
C GLY A 175 -9.24 -14.18 -15.51
N PHE A 176 -9.63 -12.92 -15.27
CA PHE A 176 -8.73 -11.78 -15.47
C PHE A 176 -7.91 -11.48 -14.22
N ILE A 177 -6.60 -11.30 -14.43
CA ILE A 177 -5.67 -10.84 -13.39
C ILE A 177 -6.04 -9.43 -12.99
N THR A 178 -6.16 -9.17 -11.70
CA THR A 178 -6.46 -7.85 -11.15
C THR A 178 -5.24 -7.22 -10.48
N GLU A 179 -4.89 -7.64 -9.29
CA GLU A 179 -3.80 -7.09 -8.47
C GLU A 179 -3.16 -8.18 -7.59
N GLY A 180 -2.12 -7.87 -6.85
CA GLY A 180 -1.67 -8.70 -5.75
C GLY A 180 -2.56 -8.53 -4.51
N SER A 181 -2.53 -9.47 -3.58
CA SER A 181 -3.33 -9.41 -2.35
C SER A 181 -3.04 -8.17 -1.49
N LYS A 182 -1.82 -7.61 -1.61
CA LYS A 182 -1.33 -6.41 -0.88
C LYS A 182 -0.60 -5.41 -1.79
N SER A 183 -0.56 -5.66 -3.11
CA SER A 183 0.22 -4.94 -4.10
C SER A 183 -0.56 -4.78 -5.41
N ASN A 184 -0.05 -3.96 -6.34
CA ASN A 184 -0.48 -4.04 -7.73
C ASN A 184 0.48 -4.92 -8.52
N ILE A 185 0.03 -5.41 -9.69
CA ILE A 185 0.83 -6.24 -10.58
C ILE A 185 1.11 -5.53 -11.90
N PHE A 186 2.31 -5.76 -12.41
CA PHE A 186 2.75 -5.36 -13.74
C PHE A 186 3.32 -6.56 -14.48
N MET A 187 3.03 -6.65 -15.76
CA MET A 187 3.40 -7.75 -16.64
C MET A 187 4.14 -7.18 -17.84
N VAL A 188 5.14 -7.90 -18.36
CA VAL A 188 5.92 -7.48 -19.53
C VAL A 188 5.62 -8.43 -20.67
N ILE A 189 5.22 -7.87 -21.80
CA ILE A 189 4.96 -8.59 -23.05
C ILE A 189 5.82 -7.96 -24.15
N GLY A 190 6.87 -8.64 -24.56
CA GLY A 190 7.84 -8.05 -25.49
C GLY A 190 8.50 -6.79 -24.89
N SER A 191 8.23 -5.63 -25.49
CA SER A 191 8.73 -4.33 -25.02
C SER A 191 7.68 -3.49 -24.26
N ILE A 192 6.49 -4.02 -24.06
CA ILE A 192 5.35 -3.29 -23.46
C ILE A 192 5.17 -3.75 -22.02
N VAL A 193 4.89 -2.81 -21.13
CA VAL A 193 4.45 -3.07 -19.76
C VAL A 193 2.92 -3.01 -19.71
N VAL A 194 2.31 -4.02 -19.13
CA VAL A 194 0.85 -4.09 -18.96
C VAL A 194 0.51 -4.14 -17.49
N THR A 195 -0.52 -3.40 -17.09
CA THR A 195 -1.11 -3.48 -15.75
C THR A 195 -2.63 -3.44 -15.85
N SER A 196 -3.32 -3.96 -14.85
CA SER A 196 -4.78 -3.99 -14.84
C SER A 196 -5.37 -2.58 -14.83
N LYS A 197 -6.58 -2.44 -15.40
CA LYS A 197 -7.30 -1.15 -15.42
C LYS A 197 -7.52 -0.65 -14.00
N VAL A 198 -7.39 0.66 -13.81
CA VAL A 198 -7.48 1.28 -12.47
C VAL A 198 -8.86 1.10 -11.82
N GLU A 199 -9.92 0.96 -12.62
CA GLU A 199 -11.28 0.74 -12.12
C GLU A 199 -11.43 -0.58 -11.35
N ASN A 200 -10.56 -1.56 -11.63
CA ASN A 200 -10.64 -2.92 -11.09
C ASN A 200 -9.65 -3.18 -9.94
N VAL A 201 -8.82 -2.20 -9.57
CA VAL A 201 -7.74 -2.37 -8.61
C VAL A 201 -7.60 -1.17 -7.69
N LEU A 202 -6.85 -1.34 -6.60
CA LEU A 202 -6.46 -0.19 -5.79
C LEU A 202 -5.58 0.76 -6.63
N PRO A 203 -5.88 2.07 -6.68
CA PRO A 203 -5.01 3.07 -7.30
C PRO A 203 -3.74 3.23 -6.43
N GLY A 204 -2.80 2.28 -6.54
CA GLY A 204 -1.59 2.22 -5.74
C GLY A 204 -0.70 3.43 -5.97
N ILE A 205 -0.15 4.03 -4.91
CA ILE A 205 0.78 5.16 -5.02
C ILE A 205 2.03 4.70 -5.79
N THR A 206 2.64 3.60 -5.36
CA THR A 206 3.78 3.01 -6.10
C THR A 206 3.43 2.73 -7.57
N ARG A 207 2.21 2.22 -7.85
CA ARG A 207 1.74 1.99 -9.23
C ARG A 207 1.76 3.28 -10.06
N GLN A 208 1.27 4.38 -9.51
CA GLN A 208 1.22 5.67 -10.22
C GLN A 208 2.63 6.17 -10.56
N PHE A 209 3.57 6.07 -9.61
CA PHE A 209 4.95 6.47 -9.83
C PHE A 209 5.70 5.55 -10.80
N ILE A 210 5.38 4.24 -10.82
CA ILE A 210 5.91 3.31 -11.83
C ILE A 210 5.44 3.69 -13.24
N ILE A 211 4.15 4.01 -13.42
CA ILE A 211 3.64 4.47 -14.71
C ILE A 211 4.38 5.74 -15.16
N LYS A 212 4.52 6.72 -14.25
CA LYS A 212 5.30 7.95 -14.50
C LYS A 212 6.77 7.66 -14.83
N THR A 213 7.39 6.71 -14.12
CA THR A 213 8.75 6.24 -14.42
C THR A 213 8.85 5.66 -15.83
N CYS A 214 7.87 4.83 -16.22
CA CYS A 214 7.83 4.28 -17.58
C CYS A 214 7.70 5.39 -18.64
N GLU A 215 6.87 6.40 -18.39
CA GLU A 215 6.75 7.57 -19.29
C GLU A 215 8.09 8.29 -19.45
N LYS A 216 8.79 8.59 -18.34
CA LYS A 216 10.13 9.20 -18.36
C LYS A 216 11.16 8.36 -19.15
N LEU A 217 11.05 7.04 -19.08
CA LEU A 217 11.93 6.08 -19.76
C LEU A 217 11.49 5.75 -21.19
N ASN A 218 10.41 6.36 -21.70
CA ASN A 218 9.79 6.02 -22.99
C ASN A 218 9.38 4.54 -23.11
N ILE A 219 8.98 3.91 -22.00
CA ILE A 219 8.44 2.56 -21.97
C ILE A 219 6.91 2.65 -22.09
N VAL A 220 6.35 1.97 -23.09
CA VAL A 220 4.90 1.94 -23.30
C VAL A 220 4.22 1.18 -22.16
N VAL A 221 3.21 1.79 -21.53
CA VAL A 221 2.36 1.15 -20.52
C VAL A 221 0.93 1.06 -21.02
N GLU A 222 0.40 -0.15 -21.05
CA GLU A 222 -1.00 -0.42 -21.36
C GLU A 222 -1.77 -0.79 -20.09
N GLN A 223 -2.89 -0.09 -19.86
CA GLN A 223 -3.82 -0.44 -18.78
C GLN A 223 -4.95 -1.27 -19.37
N ARG A 224 -4.83 -2.59 -19.32
CA ARG A 224 -5.79 -3.53 -19.88
C ARG A 224 -5.85 -4.85 -19.12
N ASN A 225 -6.90 -5.60 -19.34
CA ASN A 225 -7.05 -6.92 -18.77
C ASN A 225 -6.07 -7.92 -19.41
N ILE A 226 -5.51 -8.80 -18.60
CA ILE A 226 -4.74 -9.99 -18.98
C ILE A 226 -5.46 -11.18 -18.37
N HIS A 227 -5.74 -12.19 -19.18
CA HIS A 227 -6.33 -13.43 -18.69
C HIS A 227 -5.26 -14.33 -18.06
N GLU A 228 -5.61 -15.08 -17.02
CA GLU A 228 -4.65 -15.98 -16.34
C GLU A 228 -4.05 -17.04 -17.27
N ASN A 229 -4.78 -17.46 -18.31
CA ASN A 229 -4.26 -18.39 -19.33
C ASN A 229 -3.12 -17.80 -20.16
N ASP A 230 -2.96 -16.47 -20.16
CA ASP A 230 -1.91 -15.80 -20.92
C ASP A 230 -0.62 -15.65 -20.10
N ILE A 231 -0.60 -16.10 -18.84
CA ILE A 231 0.57 -15.96 -17.94
C ILE A 231 1.83 -16.55 -18.55
N GLU A 232 1.73 -17.71 -19.21
CA GLU A 232 2.87 -18.39 -19.83
C GLU A 232 3.55 -17.56 -20.93
N SER A 233 2.79 -16.70 -21.61
CA SER A 233 3.28 -15.85 -22.70
C SER A 233 4.06 -14.62 -22.23
N LEU A 234 4.06 -14.32 -20.93
CA LEU A 234 4.70 -13.13 -20.36
C LEU A 234 6.23 -13.30 -20.35
N THR A 235 6.95 -12.22 -20.63
CA THR A 235 8.42 -12.21 -20.59
C THR A 235 8.98 -11.78 -19.22
N GLY A 236 8.11 -11.32 -18.32
CA GLY A 236 8.46 -10.96 -16.94
C GLY A 236 7.27 -10.35 -16.21
N LEU A 237 7.33 -10.40 -14.88
CA LEU A 237 6.31 -9.83 -14.01
C LEU A 237 6.96 -9.21 -12.77
N PHE A 238 6.29 -8.24 -12.18
CA PHE A 238 6.66 -7.73 -10.86
C PHE A 238 5.42 -7.24 -10.10
N ILE A 239 5.50 -7.29 -8.80
CA ILE A 239 4.54 -6.65 -7.89
C ILE A 239 5.05 -5.29 -7.44
N SER A 240 4.13 -4.39 -7.11
CA SER A 240 4.45 -3.05 -6.64
C SER A 240 3.64 -2.63 -5.42
N GLY A 241 4.29 -1.95 -4.49
CA GLY A 241 3.63 -1.45 -3.28
C GLY A 241 4.60 -0.74 -2.35
N THR A 242 4.08 -0.19 -1.27
CA THR A 242 4.85 0.61 -0.30
C THR A 242 6.07 -0.14 0.25
N SER A 243 5.91 -1.40 0.67
CA SER A 243 7.01 -2.21 1.19
C SER A 243 7.84 -2.88 0.10
N PRO A 244 7.24 -3.55 -0.92
CA PRO A 244 8.01 -4.25 -1.94
C PRO A 244 8.61 -3.32 -3.00
N LYS A 245 8.22 -2.04 -3.08
CA LYS A 245 8.63 -1.13 -4.17
C LYS A 245 8.31 -1.77 -5.53
N VAL A 246 9.32 -2.08 -6.33
CA VAL A 246 9.26 -2.85 -7.58
C VAL A 246 9.94 -4.19 -7.33
N LEU A 247 9.17 -5.25 -7.09
CA LEU A 247 9.71 -6.57 -6.73
C LEU A 247 9.45 -7.59 -7.84
N PRO A 248 10.52 -8.10 -8.50
CA PRO A 248 10.37 -9.09 -9.57
C PRO A 248 9.75 -10.39 -9.08
N ILE A 249 8.95 -11.03 -9.93
CA ILE A 249 8.35 -12.34 -9.70
C ILE A 249 9.15 -13.40 -10.48
N LYS A 250 9.61 -14.44 -9.79
CA LYS A 250 10.29 -15.58 -10.44
C LYS A 250 9.37 -16.74 -10.79
N ASN A 251 8.28 -16.90 -10.04
CA ASN A 251 7.30 -17.96 -10.30
C ASN A 251 5.88 -17.43 -10.07
N VAL A 252 4.96 -17.88 -10.92
CA VAL A 252 3.52 -17.84 -10.71
C VAL A 252 3.02 -19.27 -10.84
N ASP A 253 2.60 -19.88 -9.74
CA ASP A 253 2.28 -21.31 -9.65
C ASP A 253 3.39 -22.18 -10.27
N GLN A 254 3.10 -22.93 -11.37
CA GLN A 254 4.06 -23.75 -12.09
C GLN A 254 4.92 -22.99 -13.13
N PHE A 255 4.54 -21.76 -13.48
CA PHE A 255 5.26 -20.98 -14.50
C PHE A 255 6.48 -20.28 -13.89
N SER A 256 7.60 -20.30 -14.60
CA SER A 256 8.87 -19.71 -14.16
C SER A 256 9.30 -18.58 -15.08
N PHE A 257 9.82 -17.50 -14.49
CA PHE A 257 10.21 -16.27 -15.19
C PHE A 257 11.59 -15.79 -14.77
N ASN A 258 12.30 -15.16 -15.69
CA ASN A 258 13.56 -14.46 -15.44
C ASN A 258 13.33 -12.95 -15.18
N SER A 259 12.28 -12.60 -14.43
CA SER A 259 11.85 -11.21 -14.25
C SER A 259 12.94 -10.31 -13.70
N SER A 260 13.75 -10.80 -12.76
CA SER A 260 14.87 -10.03 -12.19
C SER A 260 16.01 -9.75 -13.20
N LYS A 261 16.06 -10.47 -14.32
CA LYS A 261 17.02 -10.26 -15.41
C LYS A 261 16.43 -9.43 -16.56
N ASN A 262 15.10 -9.27 -16.60
CA ASN A 262 14.42 -8.52 -17.64
C ASN A 262 14.91 -7.06 -17.66
N PRO A 263 15.39 -6.54 -18.81
CA PRO A 263 15.98 -5.20 -18.88
C PRO A 263 14.96 -4.08 -18.60
N ILE A 264 13.69 -4.27 -18.99
CA ILE A 264 12.62 -3.31 -18.73
C ILE A 264 12.36 -3.22 -17.23
N ILE A 265 12.22 -4.36 -16.54
CA ILE A 265 11.99 -4.39 -15.09
C ILE A 265 13.15 -3.76 -14.34
N LYS A 266 14.40 -4.02 -14.75
CA LYS A 266 15.58 -3.38 -14.16
C LYS A 266 15.59 -1.87 -14.35
N ALA A 267 15.27 -1.38 -15.55
CA ALA A 267 15.17 0.04 -15.80
C ALA A 267 14.09 0.71 -14.92
N ILE A 268 12.93 0.07 -14.78
CA ILE A 268 11.85 0.55 -13.91
C ILE A 268 12.30 0.56 -12.44
N MET A 269 13.00 -0.48 -11.96
CA MET A 269 13.51 -0.52 -10.59
C MET A 269 14.45 0.67 -10.31
N LEU A 270 15.36 0.96 -11.21
CA LEU A 270 16.29 2.09 -11.07
C LEU A 270 15.56 3.44 -11.12
N GLY A 271 14.73 3.66 -12.12
CA GLY A 271 13.99 4.91 -12.25
C GLY A 271 12.99 5.16 -11.10
N PHE A 272 12.43 4.10 -10.51
CA PHE A 272 11.59 4.24 -9.33
C PHE A 272 12.39 4.65 -8.08
N GLU A 273 13.62 4.20 -7.91
CA GLU A 273 14.49 4.71 -6.83
C GLU A 273 14.80 6.21 -7.01
N GLU A 274 14.92 6.71 -8.23
CA GLU A 274 15.04 8.14 -8.52
C GLU A 274 13.79 8.91 -8.09
N GLU A 275 12.57 8.41 -8.40
CA GLU A 275 11.32 9.00 -7.94
C GLU A 275 11.25 9.08 -6.40
N LEU A 276 11.72 8.05 -5.70
CA LEU A 276 11.80 8.06 -4.23
C LEU A 276 12.73 9.15 -3.70
N GLN A 277 13.87 9.37 -4.31
CA GLN A 277 14.81 10.42 -3.91
C GLN A 277 14.26 11.82 -4.21
N GLU A 278 13.61 12.01 -5.37
CA GLU A 278 12.92 13.24 -5.71
C GLU A 278 11.83 13.58 -4.70
N ASP A 279 11.04 12.59 -4.29
CA ASP A 279 9.97 12.77 -3.30
C ASP A 279 10.54 13.14 -1.93
N LYS A 280 11.58 12.45 -1.45
CA LYS A 280 12.26 12.82 -0.20
C LYS A 280 12.68 14.29 -0.18
N GLN A 281 13.29 14.77 -1.25
CA GLN A 281 13.72 16.17 -1.35
C GLN A 281 12.52 17.14 -1.30
N LYS A 282 11.42 16.80 -1.98
CA LYS A 282 10.18 17.59 -1.96
C LYS A 282 9.56 17.66 -0.57
N ILE A 283 9.47 16.52 0.12
CA ILE A 283 8.89 16.45 1.47
C ILE A 283 9.76 17.22 2.46
N VAL A 284 11.09 17.08 2.43
CA VAL A 284 11.99 17.86 3.29
C VAL A 284 11.78 19.37 3.08
N LYS A 285 11.75 19.83 1.84
CA LYS A 285 11.51 21.25 1.51
C LYS A 285 10.14 21.71 1.99
N PHE A 286 9.11 20.89 1.80
CA PHE A 286 7.76 21.19 2.27
C PHE A 286 7.69 21.33 3.78
N LEU A 287 8.28 20.40 4.54
CA LEU A 287 8.30 20.43 6.01
C LEU A 287 9.13 21.61 6.54
N TYR A 288 10.26 21.92 5.92
CA TYR A 288 11.08 23.07 6.26
C TYR A 288 10.31 24.39 6.11
N ASN A 289 9.62 24.60 5.00
CA ASN A 289 8.81 25.80 4.77
C ASN A 289 7.67 25.95 5.78
N ARG A 290 7.11 24.85 6.27
CA ARG A 290 6.10 24.87 7.33
C ARG A 290 6.66 25.24 8.71
N SER A 291 7.90 24.89 8.99
CA SER A 291 8.54 25.23 10.28
C SER A 291 8.89 26.71 10.40
N ILE A 292 9.12 27.40 9.27
CA ILE A 292 9.44 28.83 9.24
C ILE A 292 8.18 29.70 9.35
N ASN A 293 7.02 29.18 8.92
CA ASN A 293 5.75 29.93 8.90
C ASN A 293 4.86 29.68 10.13
N LYS A 294 5.38 29.01 11.15
CA LYS A 294 4.79 28.88 12.49
C LYS A 294 5.47 29.82 13.47
#